data_13eb89ce3d6ad5bf3ce8edeef85711f1
#
_entry.id   13eb89ce3d6ad5bf3ce8edeef85711f1
#
_cell.length_a   1.000
_cell.length_b   1.000
_cell.length_c   1.000
_cell.angle_alpha   90.00
_cell.angle_beta   90.00
_cell.angle_gamma   90.00
#
_symmetry.space_group_name_H-M   'P 1'
#
loop_
_entity.id
_entity.type
_entity.pdbx_description
1 polymer ?
#
loop_
_entity_poly.entity_id
_entity_poly.type
_entity_poly.pdbx_seq_one_letter_code
_entity_poly.pdbx_strand_id
1 'polypeptide(L)'
;MRIVLVHPAGSNWVPGKKDITATANRMAPLGLLSIAAFLENQGHEVFVHDCLGPKAPFGTKANAKIILDYKPDLAGFSATTSGFLDGYDLATEIKKAQPQITTVFGGVHISSMGAVLLEDFKNIDFLCQGEGEVTLSEIAKSAEN
;
A
#
# COMPACT_ATOMS: atom_id res chain seq x y z
N MET A 1 -0.48 5.75 -16.33
CA MET A 1 -0.95 4.51 -15.68
C MET A 1 -1.90 4.82 -14.52
N ARG A 2 -2.66 3.83 -14.04
CA ARG A 2 -3.53 3.94 -12.86
C ARG A 2 -2.82 3.38 -11.64
N ILE A 3 -2.65 4.19 -10.62
CA ILE A 3 -1.89 3.85 -9.42
C ILE A 3 -2.80 3.93 -8.20
N VAL A 4 -2.81 2.91 -7.36
CA VAL A 4 -3.41 2.98 -6.04
C VAL A 4 -2.32 3.03 -4.98
N LEU A 5 -2.44 3.99 -4.08
CA LEU A 5 -1.59 4.10 -2.90
C LEU A 5 -2.39 3.70 -1.66
N VAL A 6 -1.88 2.75 -0.91
CA VAL A 6 -2.61 2.09 0.18
C VAL A 6 -1.93 2.38 1.51
N HIS A 7 -2.74 2.84 2.48
CA HIS A 7 -2.38 2.89 3.89
C HIS A 7 -3.02 1.68 4.59
N PRO A 8 -2.26 0.65 4.96
CA PRO A 8 -2.79 -0.56 5.60
C PRO A 8 -3.37 -0.29 7.00
N ALA A 9 -4.28 -1.13 7.43
CA ALA A 9 -5.00 -0.95 8.70
C ALA A 9 -4.11 -1.06 9.94
N GLY A 10 -3.09 -1.90 9.93
CA GLY A 10 -2.24 -2.10 11.09
C GLY A 10 -2.98 -2.80 12.23
N SER A 11 -3.51 -3.97 11.96
CA SER A 11 -4.24 -4.74 12.94
C SER A 11 -3.31 -5.51 13.89
N ASN A 12 -3.03 -4.93 15.04
CA ASN A 12 -2.71 -5.74 16.22
C ASN A 12 -4.00 -6.29 16.86
N TRP A 13 -5.02 -6.52 16.01
CA TRP A 13 -6.33 -6.84 16.50
C TRP A 13 -6.43 -8.33 16.88
N VAL A 14 -6.67 -8.56 18.16
CA VAL A 14 -7.05 -9.88 18.67
C VAL A 14 -8.57 -9.90 18.79
N PRO A 15 -9.29 -10.83 18.13
CA PRO A 15 -10.74 -10.92 18.23
C PRO A 15 -11.23 -10.85 19.67
N GLY A 16 -12.21 -9.98 19.93
CA GLY A 16 -12.79 -9.80 21.27
C GLY A 16 -12.06 -8.80 22.18
N LYS A 17 -10.95 -8.20 21.74
CA LYS A 17 -10.30 -7.08 22.45
C LYS A 17 -10.60 -5.76 21.74
N LYS A 18 -10.73 -4.67 22.51
CA LYS A 18 -10.89 -3.32 21.94
C LYS A 18 -9.59 -2.93 21.24
N ASP A 19 -9.68 -2.65 19.95
CA ASP A 19 -8.56 -2.12 19.17
C ASP A 19 -8.44 -0.61 19.40
N ILE A 20 -7.51 -0.24 20.28
CA ILE A 20 -7.15 1.18 20.50
C ILE A 20 -6.28 1.73 19.36
N THR A 21 -5.64 0.89 18.57
CA THR A 21 -4.77 1.31 17.46
C THR A 21 -5.59 1.97 16.35
N ALA A 22 -6.77 1.46 16.05
CA ALA A 22 -7.69 2.07 15.08
C ALA A 22 -8.17 3.46 15.50
N THR A 23 -8.19 3.74 16.81
CA THR A 23 -8.56 5.06 17.35
C THR A 23 -7.35 6.00 17.45
N ALA A 24 -6.17 5.46 17.78
CA ALA A 24 -4.96 6.25 17.99
C ALA A 24 -4.25 6.64 16.68
N ASN A 25 -4.40 5.86 15.61
CA ASN A 25 -3.67 6.02 14.33
C ASN A 25 -4.52 6.62 13.19
N ARG A 26 -5.66 7.25 13.50
CA ARG A 26 -6.48 7.93 12.49
C ARG A 26 -5.88 9.28 12.10
N MET A 27 -4.69 9.24 11.55
CA MET A 27 -4.06 10.39 10.92
C MET A 27 -4.10 10.22 9.41
N ALA A 28 -4.39 11.33 8.70
CA ALA A 28 -4.30 11.33 7.25
C ALA A 28 -2.89 10.88 6.81
N PRO A 29 -2.76 9.98 5.83
CA PRO A 29 -1.46 9.48 5.38
C PRO A 29 -0.75 10.52 4.51
N LEU A 30 -0.22 11.59 5.15
CA LEU A 30 0.36 12.76 4.46
C LEU A 30 1.47 12.37 3.49
N GLY A 31 2.31 11.40 3.84
CA GLY A 31 3.35 10.89 2.92
C GLY A 31 2.78 10.32 1.63
N LEU A 32 1.68 9.54 1.71
CA LEU A 32 1.02 9.02 0.52
C LEU A 32 0.33 10.12 -0.29
N LEU A 33 -0.20 11.14 0.35
CA LEU A 33 -0.81 12.29 -0.33
C LEU A 33 0.25 13.12 -1.08
N SER A 34 1.46 13.28 -0.51
CA SER A 34 2.59 13.91 -1.18
C SER A 34 3.01 13.13 -2.43
N ILE A 35 3.17 11.82 -2.29
CA ILE A 35 3.51 10.92 -3.41
C ILE A 35 2.41 10.98 -4.48
N ALA A 36 1.13 10.96 -4.08
CA ALA A 36 0.00 11.05 -5.01
C ALA A 36 0.07 12.32 -5.85
N ALA A 37 0.21 13.48 -5.21
CA ALA A 37 0.32 14.76 -5.89
C ALA A 37 1.52 14.81 -6.85
N PHE A 38 2.66 14.23 -6.45
CA PHE A 38 3.84 14.16 -7.30
C PHE A 38 3.58 13.31 -8.56
N LEU A 39 2.96 12.14 -8.42
CA LEU A 39 2.64 11.25 -9.54
C LEU A 39 1.55 11.82 -10.46
N GLU A 40 0.53 12.48 -9.90
CA GLU A 40 -0.51 13.17 -10.67
C GLU A 40 0.09 14.26 -11.56
N ASN A 41 1.06 15.04 -11.04
CA ASN A 41 1.79 16.05 -11.82
C ASN A 41 2.62 15.43 -12.98
N GLN A 42 2.86 14.14 -12.96
CA GLN A 42 3.52 13.39 -14.04
C GLN A 42 2.53 12.71 -15.00
N GLY A 43 1.24 12.93 -14.83
CA GLY A 43 0.20 12.44 -15.72
C GLY A 43 -0.36 11.07 -15.36
N HIS A 44 -0.06 10.55 -14.16
CA HIS A 44 -0.68 9.32 -13.66
C HIS A 44 -2.05 9.61 -13.04
N GLU A 45 -2.96 8.66 -13.11
CA GLU A 45 -4.22 8.67 -12.39
C GLU A 45 -4.00 7.97 -11.04
N VAL A 46 -4.14 8.73 -9.94
CA VAL A 46 -3.79 8.20 -8.61
C VAL A 46 -5.02 8.17 -7.70
N PHE A 47 -5.19 7.03 -7.02
CA PHE A 47 -6.19 6.84 -5.98
C PHE A 47 -5.50 6.49 -4.66
N VAL A 48 -5.87 7.18 -3.58
CA VAL A 48 -5.36 6.89 -2.23
C VAL A 48 -6.43 6.16 -1.43
N HIS A 49 -6.13 4.92 -1.03
CA HIS A 49 -6.99 4.10 -0.19
C HIS A 49 -6.44 4.00 1.23
N ASP A 50 -7.11 4.65 2.16
CA ASP A 50 -6.80 4.57 3.59
C ASP A 50 -7.69 3.52 4.26
N CYS A 51 -7.11 2.37 4.62
CA CYS A 51 -7.84 1.29 5.30
C CYS A 51 -8.29 1.66 6.72
N LEU A 52 -7.80 2.75 7.30
CA LEU A 52 -8.24 3.33 8.58
C LEU A 52 -9.21 4.50 8.38
N GLY A 53 -9.50 4.86 7.14
CA GLY A 53 -10.40 5.95 6.81
C GLY A 53 -11.84 5.69 7.29
N PRO A 54 -12.64 6.73 7.52
CA PRO A 54 -13.98 6.61 8.10
C PRO A 54 -14.98 5.83 7.24
N LYS A 55 -14.69 5.67 5.95
CA LYS A 55 -15.52 4.93 4.98
C LYS A 55 -14.88 3.60 4.55
N ALA A 56 -13.71 3.25 5.10
CA ALA A 56 -13.05 2.00 4.75
C ALA A 56 -13.84 0.82 5.31
N PRO A 57 -14.04 -0.24 4.52
CA PRO A 57 -14.66 -1.45 5.02
C PRO A 57 -13.71 -2.20 5.97
N PHE A 58 -14.26 -3.05 6.79
CA PHE A 58 -13.48 -3.91 7.66
C PHE A 58 -13.03 -5.17 6.91
N GLY A 59 -11.75 -5.52 7.08
CA GLY A 59 -11.17 -6.77 6.58
C GLY A 59 -10.48 -6.69 5.22
N THR A 60 -9.54 -7.61 5.02
CA THR A 60 -8.64 -7.63 3.86
C THR A 60 -9.38 -7.78 2.53
N LYS A 61 -10.31 -8.72 2.43
CA LYS A 61 -11.03 -8.98 1.16
C LYS A 61 -11.90 -7.80 0.71
N ALA A 62 -12.55 -7.12 1.65
CA ALA A 62 -13.40 -5.98 1.33
C ALA A 62 -12.55 -4.78 0.85
N ASN A 63 -11.41 -4.52 1.48
CA ASN A 63 -10.46 -3.50 1.03
C ASN A 63 -9.82 -3.88 -0.31
N ALA A 64 -9.43 -5.14 -0.50
CA ALA A 64 -8.88 -5.61 -1.78
C ALA A 64 -9.88 -5.43 -2.93
N LYS A 65 -11.17 -5.67 -2.69
CA LYS A 65 -12.22 -5.43 -3.69
C LYS A 65 -12.26 -3.97 -4.15
N ILE A 66 -12.21 -3.00 -3.23
CA ILE A 66 -12.21 -1.57 -3.58
C ILE A 66 -10.99 -1.24 -4.44
N ILE A 67 -9.82 -1.75 -4.06
CA ILE A 67 -8.58 -1.53 -4.80
C ILE A 67 -8.69 -2.12 -6.21
N LEU A 68 -9.19 -3.34 -6.35
CA LEU A 68 -9.37 -4.02 -7.64
C LEU A 68 -10.44 -3.35 -8.52
N ASP A 69 -11.52 -2.81 -7.93
CA ASP A 69 -12.56 -2.07 -8.66
C ASP A 69 -12.00 -0.80 -9.32
N TYR A 70 -10.94 -0.22 -8.75
CA TYR A 70 -10.21 0.89 -9.36
C TYR A 70 -9.39 0.47 -10.60
N LYS A 71 -9.12 -0.82 -10.77
CA LYS A 71 -8.34 -1.42 -11.87
C LYS A 71 -6.94 -0.80 -11.98
N PRO A 72 -6.13 -0.86 -10.93
CA PRO A 72 -4.80 -0.28 -10.95
C PRO A 72 -3.84 -1.12 -11.80
N ASP A 73 -2.85 -0.46 -12.38
CA ASP A 73 -1.67 -1.09 -12.96
C ASP A 73 -0.59 -1.34 -11.89
N LEU A 74 -0.56 -0.45 -10.87
CA LEU A 74 0.38 -0.49 -9.77
C LEU A 74 -0.32 -0.22 -8.43
N ALA A 75 0.01 -1.01 -7.41
CA ALA A 75 -0.43 -0.84 -6.03
C ALA A 75 0.78 -0.58 -5.12
N GLY A 76 0.87 0.62 -4.56
CA GLY A 76 1.91 1.03 -3.62
C GLY A 76 1.39 1.01 -2.18
N PHE A 77 2.13 0.37 -1.27
CA PHE A 77 1.76 0.22 0.14
C PHE A 77 2.75 0.97 1.03
N SER A 78 2.25 1.88 1.88
CA SER A 78 3.08 2.53 2.90
C SER A 78 2.88 1.82 4.23
N ALA A 79 3.90 1.11 4.71
CA ALA A 79 3.78 0.27 5.87
C ALA A 79 4.65 0.73 7.05
N THR A 80 4.01 0.86 8.21
CA THR A 80 4.67 0.77 9.51
C THR A 80 4.87 -0.70 9.87
N THR A 81 5.65 -0.99 10.91
CA THR A 81 5.84 -2.38 11.37
C THR A 81 4.52 -3.06 11.73
N SER A 82 3.60 -2.33 12.37
CA SER A 82 2.28 -2.87 12.72
C SER A 82 1.34 -3.07 11.52
N GLY A 83 1.53 -2.32 10.44
CA GLY A 83 0.69 -2.38 9.23
C GLY A 83 1.26 -3.27 8.13
N PHE A 84 2.49 -3.75 8.26
CA PHE A 84 3.18 -4.48 7.19
C PHE A 84 2.45 -5.76 6.76
N LEU A 85 2.08 -6.60 7.72
CA LEU A 85 1.40 -7.87 7.41
C LEU A 85 0.00 -7.66 6.82
N ASP A 86 -0.74 -6.65 7.29
CA ASP A 86 -2.03 -6.30 6.69
C ASP A 86 -1.87 -5.82 5.24
N GLY A 87 -0.84 -5.01 4.98
CA GLY A 87 -0.49 -4.59 3.62
C GLY A 87 -0.10 -5.77 2.73
N TYR A 88 0.65 -6.71 3.26
CA TYR A 88 1.05 -7.91 2.54
C TYR A 88 -0.13 -8.86 2.25
N ASP A 89 -1.06 -9.00 3.19
CA ASP A 89 -2.30 -9.75 2.98
C ASP A 89 -3.15 -9.13 1.87
N LEU A 90 -3.25 -7.79 1.83
CA LEU A 90 -3.90 -7.07 0.74
C LEU A 90 -3.20 -7.33 -0.61
N ALA A 91 -1.88 -7.20 -0.66
CA ALA A 91 -1.10 -7.48 -1.87
C ALA A 91 -1.30 -8.93 -2.34
N THR A 92 -1.38 -9.88 -1.40
CA THR A 92 -1.65 -11.29 -1.70
C THR A 92 -3.02 -11.49 -2.32
N GLU A 93 -4.07 -10.88 -1.79
CA GLU A 93 -5.43 -10.95 -2.38
C GLU A 93 -5.49 -10.28 -3.76
N ILE A 94 -4.79 -9.16 -3.94
CA ILE A 94 -4.68 -8.47 -5.24
C ILE A 94 -3.97 -9.36 -6.26
N LYS A 95 -2.81 -9.92 -5.91
CA LYS A 95 -2.03 -10.81 -6.80
C LYS A 95 -2.77 -12.09 -7.16
N LYS A 96 -3.57 -12.65 -6.24
CA LYS A 96 -4.43 -13.81 -6.54
C LYS A 96 -5.48 -13.51 -7.61
N ALA A 97 -6.07 -12.31 -7.56
CA ALA A 97 -7.11 -11.90 -8.49
C ALA A 97 -6.53 -11.41 -9.82
N GLN A 98 -5.45 -10.62 -9.77
CA GLN A 98 -4.80 -9.98 -10.92
C GLN A 98 -3.28 -10.00 -10.74
N PRO A 99 -2.59 -11.09 -11.14
CA PRO A 99 -1.15 -11.28 -10.93
C PRO A 99 -0.27 -10.21 -11.61
N GLN A 100 -0.80 -9.56 -12.65
CA GLN A 100 -0.08 -8.55 -13.43
C GLN A 100 0.05 -7.19 -12.72
N ILE A 101 -0.74 -6.93 -11.68
CA ILE A 101 -0.63 -5.66 -10.93
C ILE A 101 0.74 -5.62 -10.24
N THR A 102 1.52 -4.58 -10.52
CA THR A 102 2.80 -4.36 -9.84
C THR A 102 2.58 -3.94 -8.40
N THR A 103 3.24 -4.61 -7.45
CA THR A 103 3.16 -4.30 -6.03
C THR A 103 4.45 -3.69 -5.51
N VAL A 104 4.35 -2.51 -4.89
CA VAL A 104 5.48 -1.76 -4.33
C VAL A 104 5.25 -1.50 -2.86
N PHE A 105 6.24 -1.81 -2.02
CA PHE A 105 6.18 -1.53 -0.59
C PHE A 105 7.19 -0.46 -0.19
N GLY A 106 6.74 0.51 0.57
CA GLY A 106 7.54 1.59 1.15
C GLY A 106 7.16 1.88 2.60
N GLY A 107 7.75 2.93 3.15
CA GLY A 107 7.52 3.37 4.53
C GLY A 107 8.62 2.92 5.48
N VAL A 108 8.45 3.26 6.77
CA VAL A 108 9.50 3.10 7.78
C VAL A 108 9.90 1.64 8.03
N HIS A 109 8.96 0.70 7.93
CA HIS A 109 9.27 -0.72 8.08
C HIS A 109 10.20 -1.20 6.96
N ILE A 110 9.90 -0.85 5.72
CA ILE A 110 10.68 -1.21 4.55
C ILE A 110 12.08 -0.59 4.60
N SER A 111 12.16 0.69 4.98
CA SER A 111 13.45 1.38 5.12
C SER A 111 14.34 0.76 6.19
N SER A 112 13.76 0.17 7.23
CA SER A 112 14.49 -0.50 8.31
C SER A 112 14.92 -1.91 7.95
N MET A 113 14.07 -2.70 7.28
CA MET A 113 14.30 -4.12 7.00
C MET A 113 15.07 -4.35 5.68
N GLY A 114 14.83 -3.52 4.69
CA GLY A 114 15.54 -3.62 3.40
C GLY A 114 15.20 -4.87 2.59
N ALA A 115 16.13 -5.26 1.73
CA ALA A 115 15.93 -6.29 0.70
C ALA A 115 15.63 -7.71 1.24
N VAL A 116 15.92 -7.99 2.51
CA VAL A 116 15.62 -9.30 3.12
C VAL A 116 14.13 -9.66 3.03
N LEU A 117 13.25 -8.66 2.98
CA LEU A 117 11.82 -8.89 2.84
C LEU A 117 11.44 -9.60 1.53
N LEU A 118 12.20 -9.44 0.45
CA LEU A 118 11.93 -10.10 -0.83
C LEU A 118 12.20 -11.61 -0.79
N GLU A 119 12.95 -12.09 0.20
CA GLU A 119 13.22 -13.52 0.37
C GLU A 119 11.98 -14.28 0.83
N ASP A 120 11.19 -13.68 1.73
CA ASP A 120 10.04 -14.33 2.35
C ASP A 120 8.69 -13.86 1.78
N PHE A 121 8.60 -12.64 1.25
CA PHE A 121 7.36 -11.99 0.83
C PHE A 121 7.24 -11.89 -0.71
N LYS A 122 6.91 -13.02 -1.36
CA LYS A 122 6.94 -13.17 -2.83
C LYS A 122 5.90 -12.36 -3.60
N ASN A 123 4.90 -11.79 -2.93
CA ASN A 123 3.90 -10.90 -3.54
C ASN A 123 4.32 -9.42 -3.49
N ILE A 124 5.59 -9.14 -3.20
CA ILE A 124 6.21 -7.82 -3.31
C ILE A 124 7.13 -7.82 -4.51
N ASP A 125 6.84 -6.99 -5.51
CA ASP A 125 7.69 -6.87 -6.70
C ASP A 125 8.84 -5.89 -6.48
N PHE A 126 8.60 -4.78 -5.78
CA PHE A 126 9.60 -3.74 -5.51
C PHE A 126 9.53 -3.21 -4.09
N LEU A 127 10.69 -2.81 -3.56
CA LEU A 127 10.81 -2.07 -2.30
C LEU A 127 11.26 -0.64 -2.58
N CYS A 128 10.59 0.32 -1.94
CA CYS A 128 10.95 1.73 -1.96
C CYS A 128 11.50 2.12 -0.58
N GLN A 129 12.80 2.34 -0.49
CA GLN A 129 13.48 2.78 0.74
C GLN A 129 13.65 4.30 0.73
N GLY A 130 13.41 4.94 1.86
CA GLY A 130 13.49 6.40 1.99
C GLY A 130 12.29 7.12 1.36
N GLU A 131 12.54 8.26 0.71
CA GLU A 131 11.51 9.08 0.08
C GLU A 131 10.93 8.40 -1.16
N GLY A 132 9.60 8.39 -1.23
CA GLY A 132 8.88 7.59 -2.22
C GLY A 132 8.64 8.25 -3.57
N GLU A 133 8.64 9.57 -3.65
CA GLU A 133 8.18 10.33 -4.81
C GLU A 133 8.94 9.97 -6.10
N VAL A 134 10.26 10.09 -6.06
CA VAL A 134 11.12 9.84 -7.23
C VAL A 134 11.18 8.34 -7.54
N THR A 135 11.42 7.51 -6.52
CA THR A 135 11.56 6.07 -6.68
C THR A 135 10.29 5.44 -7.27
N LEU A 136 9.11 5.81 -6.75
CA LEU A 136 7.85 5.26 -7.26
C LEU A 136 7.55 5.75 -8.68
N SER A 137 7.92 6.99 -9.01
CA SER A 137 7.83 7.49 -10.37
C SER A 137 8.71 6.72 -11.35
N GLU A 138 9.92 6.38 -10.96
CA GLU A 138 10.84 5.58 -11.80
C GLU A 138 10.31 4.16 -12.01
N ILE A 139 9.77 3.53 -10.95
CA ILE A 139 9.12 2.22 -11.04
C ILE A 139 7.91 2.29 -11.99
N ALA A 140 7.06 3.31 -11.85
CA ALA A 140 5.91 3.50 -12.71
C ALA A 140 6.30 3.62 -14.19
N LYS A 141 7.31 4.44 -14.50
CA LYS A 141 7.85 4.58 -15.88
C LYS A 141 8.43 3.28 -16.42
N SER A 142 9.12 2.51 -15.58
CA SER A 142 9.67 1.21 -15.97
C SER A 142 8.59 0.18 -16.26
N ALA A 143 7.48 0.22 -15.55
CA ALA A 143 6.35 -0.69 -15.74
C ALA A 143 5.49 -0.35 -16.98
N GLU A 144 5.59 0.87 -17.52
CA GLU A 144 4.92 1.28 -18.76
C GLU A 144 5.64 0.85 -20.04
N ASN A 145 6.92 0.47 -19.93
CA ASN A 145 7.76 0.02 -21.04
C ASN A 145 7.84 -1.49 -21.12
#